data_107c09a7d68f55a094b5e9def44e8d43
#
_entry.id   107c09a7d68f55a094b5e9def44e8d43
#
_cell.length_a   1.000
_cell.length_b   1.000
_cell.length_c   1.000
_cell.angle_alpha   90.00
_cell.angle_beta   90.00
_cell.angle_gamma   90.00
#
_symmetry.space_group_name_H-M   'P 1'
#
loop_
_entity.id
_entity.type
_entity.pdbx_description
1 polymer ?
#
loop_
_entity_poly.entity_id
_entity_poly.type
_entity_poly.pdbx_seq_one_letter_code
_entity_poly.pdbx_strand_id
1 'polypeptide(L)'
;VDLVSTKKVEKFGNESENIVLIDTGTKNAIIRNIHDIGYNTVKVPWDTSIEEILKHEPKGVVISNGPGDPENCPETISTAKSLIQKNIPTLGICLGAQILAAAGGAQTYKLKYGHRGQNKPCVNLDNNQVYVTSQNHGYCINPDSLGDTEFDLWFSNVDDKTVEGIKHQNKKCIAVQFHPEASPGPYDCKF
;
A
#
# COMPACT_ATOMS: atom_id res chain seq x y z
N VAL A 1 -14.92 -2.12 -0.05
CA VAL A 1 -14.06 -2.07 -1.25
C VAL A 1 -14.87 -2.29 -2.51
N ASP A 2 -15.71 -3.31 -2.59
CA ASP A 2 -16.47 -3.68 -3.79
C ASP A 2 -17.22 -2.51 -4.48
N LEU A 3 -17.77 -1.56 -3.73
CA LEU A 3 -18.49 -0.40 -4.26
C LEU A 3 -17.59 0.68 -4.90
N VAL A 4 -16.29 0.68 -4.61
CA VAL A 4 -15.35 1.72 -5.06
C VAL A 4 -14.30 1.18 -6.05
N SER A 5 -14.12 -0.14 -6.10
CA SER A 5 -13.21 -0.80 -7.03
C SER A 5 -13.77 -0.78 -8.45
N THR A 6 -12.87 -0.71 -9.44
CA THR A 6 -13.23 -0.94 -10.85
C THR A 6 -13.85 -2.32 -11.02
N LYS A 7 -14.73 -2.47 -12.01
CA LYS A 7 -15.37 -3.76 -12.35
C LYS A 7 -14.74 -4.45 -13.56
N LYS A 8 -13.74 -3.83 -14.14
CA LYS A 8 -13.03 -4.34 -15.34
C LYS A 8 -11.58 -3.90 -15.32
N VAL A 9 -10.77 -4.58 -16.09
CA VAL A 9 -9.38 -4.17 -16.32
C VAL A 9 -9.37 -2.87 -17.15
N GLU A 10 -8.62 -1.88 -16.66
CA GLU A 10 -8.43 -0.60 -17.31
C GLU A 10 -6.93 -0.36 -17.53
N LYS A 11 -6.53 0.07 -18.73
CA LYS A 11 -5.13 0.34 -19.05
C LYS A 11 -4.93 1.84 -19.27
N PHE A 12 -3.84 2.37 -18.71
CA PHE A 12 -3.43 3.76 -18.83
C PHE A 12 -1.96 3.83 -19.23
N GLY A 13 -1.65 4.70 -20.19
CA GLY A 13 -0.30 4.92 -20.71
C GLY A 13 0.00 4.11 -21.98
N ASN A 14 1.17 4.40 -22.61
CA ASN A 14 1.67 3.78 -23.82
C ASN A 14 3.15 3.38 -23.71
N GLU A 15 3.61 3.14 -22.49
CA GLU A 15 4.97 2.72 -22.19
C GLU A 15 5.19 1.22 -22.48
N SER A 16 6.43 0.77 -22.40
CA SER A 16 6.77 -0.64 -22.67
C SER A 16 6.54 -1.58 -21.49
N GLU A 17 6.51 -1.05 -20.27
CA GLU A 17 6.46 -1.85 -19.04
C GLU A 17 5.25 -1.51 -18.18
N ASN A 18 4.69 -2.51 -17.52
CA ASN A 18 3.45 -2.39 -16.76
C ASN A 18 3.69 -2.45 -15.25
N ILE A 19 3.02 -1.56 -14.51
CA ILE A 19 2.69 -1.74 -13.09
C ILE A 19 1.21 -2.15 -13.01
N VAL A 20 0.93 -3.26 -12.35
CA VAL A 20 -0.45 -3.64 -12.04
C VAL A 20 -0.89 -2.93 -10.77
N LEU A 21 -2.04 -2.28 -10.82
CA LEU A 21 -2.65 -1.55 -9.71
C LEU A 21 -3.94 -2.27 -9.29
N ILE A 22 -3.89 -2.96 -8.15
CA ILE A 22 -5.08 -3.58 -7.54
C ILE A 22 -5.92 -2.46 -6.93
N ASP A 23 -7.12 -2.29 -7.45
CA ASP A 23 -8.00 -1.18 -7.12
C ASP A 23 -8.88 -1.48 -5.91
N THR A 24 -8.47 -1.03 -4.75
CA THR A 24 -9.27 -1.07 -3.53
C THR A 24 -9.95 0.27 -3.22
N GLY A 25 -9.90 1.23 -4.14
CA GLY A 25 -10.43 2.59 -4.02
C GLY A 25 -9.39 3.65 -4.41
N THR A 26 -8.73 3.40 -5.54
CA THR A 26 -7.56 4.13 -6.02
C THR A 26 -7.81 5.62 -6.22
N LYS A 27 -6.92 6.44 -5.68
CA LYS A 27 -6.81 7.85 -6.05
C LYS A 27 -6.06 8.00 -7.38
N ASN A 28 -6.55 8.86 -8.27
CA ASN A 28 -5.94 9.13 -9.57
C ASN A 28 -4.47 9.61 -9.49
N ALA A 29 -4.07 10.18 -8.35
CA ALA A 29 -2.68 10.59 -8.13
C ALA A 29 -1.71 9.40 -8.17
N ILE A 30 -2.10 8.21 -7.71
CA ILE A 30 -1.28 7.00 -7.80
C ILE A 30 -0.97 6.66 -9.27
N ILE A 31 -2.00 6.70 -10.13
CA ILE A 31 -1.84 6.45 -11.57
C ILE A 31 -0.89 7.48 -12.20
N ARG A 32 -1.06 8.77 -11.86
CA ARG A 32 -0.16 9.82 -12.37
C ARG A 32 1.29 9.58 -11.94
N ASN A 33 1.53 9.28 -10.67
CA ASN A 33 2.87 9.02 -10.16
C ASN A 33 3.53 7.79 -10.83
N ILE A 34 2.75 6.75 -11.15
CA ILE A 34 3.25 5.59 -11.92
C ILE A 34 3.67 6.02 -13.34
N HIS A 35 2.87 6.89 -13.99
CA HIS A 35 3.22 7.42 -15.32
C HIS A 35 4.44 8.33 -15.28
N ASP A 36 4.55 9.18 -14.23
CA ASP A 36 5.67 10.13 -14.09
C ASP A 36 7.03 9.42 -13.97
N ILE A 37 7.04 8.16 -13.54
CA ILE A 37 8.25 7.31 -13.49
C ILE A 37 8.38 6.37 -14.68
N GLY A 38 7.56 6.54 -15.75
CA GLY A 38 7.73 5.87 -17.05
C GLY A 38 7.10 4.48 -17.16
N TYR A 39 6.04 4.19 -16.40
CA TYR A 39 5.32 2.91 -16.51
C TYR A 39 3.86 3.11 -16.93
N ASN A 40 3.33 2.09 -17.64
CA ASN A 40 1.89 1.96 -17.79
C ASN A 40 1.25 1.52 -16.47
N THR A 41 -0.01 1.88 -16.27
CA THR A 41 -0.85 1.31 -15.21
C THR A 41 -1.86 0.35 -15.82
N VAL A 42 -1.88 -0.88 -15.33
CA VAL A 42 -2.96 -1.84 -15.56
C VAL A 42 -3.77 -1.93 -14.27
N LYS A 43 -4.87 -1.18 -14.19
CA LYS A 43 -5.76 -1.18 -13.04
C LYS A 43 -6.71 -2.37 -13.11
N VAL A 44 -6.72 -3.19 -12.06
CA VAL A 44 -7.51 -4.42 -11.97
C VAL A 44 -8.45 -4.36 -10.76
N PRO A 45 -9.59 -5.09 -10.78
CA PRO A 45 -10.46 -5.22 -9.62
C PRO A 45 -9.73 -5.74 -8.37
N TRP A 46 -10.26 -5.38 -7.20
CA TRP A 46 -9.68 -5.73 -5.88
C TRP A 46 -9.58 -7.24 -5.63
N ASP A 47 -10.47 -8.03 -6.22
CA ASP A 47 -10.57 -9.49 -6.09
C ASP A 47 -9.82 -10.27 -7.20
N THR A 48 -9.00 -9.58 -8.00
CA THR A 48 -8.25 -10.20 -9.11
C THR A 48 -7.23 -11.21 -8.59
N SER A 49 -7.25 -12.41 -9.16
CA SER A 49 -6.32 -13.49 -8.78
C SER A 49 -4.90 -13.22 -9.24
N ILE A 50 -3.93 -13.89 -8.60
CA ILE A 50 -2.51 -13.79 -8.97
C ILE A 50 -2.27 -14.25 -10.42
N GLU A 51 -2.99 -15.26 -10.90
CA GLU A 51 -2.86 -15.79 -12.26
C GLU A 51 -3.27 -14.74 -13.30
N GLU A 52 -4.35 -13.99 -13.04
CA GLU A 52 -4.78 -12.89 -13.92
C GLU A 52 -3.79 -11.72 -13.89
N ILE A 53 -3.27 -11.37 -12.72
CA ILE A 53 -2.24 -10.32 -12.58
C ILE A 53 -1.00 -10.66 -13.41
N LEU A 54 -0.53 -11.91 -13.36
CA LEU A 54 0.67 -12.34 -14.08
C LEU A 54 0.54 -12.31 -15.60
N LYS A 55 -0.68 -12.39 -16.15
CA LYS A 55 -0.91 -12.24 -17.61
C LYS A 55 -0.54 -10.85 -18.13
N HIS A 56 -0.44 -9.86 -17.25
CA HIS A 56 -0.03 -8.51 -17.60
C HIS A 56 1.49 -8.27 -17.51
N GLU A 57 2.29 -9.31 -17.22
CA GLU A 57 3.76 -9.27 -17.12
C GLU A 57 4.25 -8.08 -16.27
N PRO A 58 3.78 -7.93 -15.02
CA PRO A 58 4.05 -6.73 -14.23
C PRO A 58 5.52 -6.64 -13.81
N LYS A 59 6.12 -5.46 -13.90
CA LYS A 59 7.40 -5.13 -13.25
C LYS A 59 7.25 -4.94 -11.74
N GLY A 60 6.05 -4.62 -11.30
CA GLY A 60 5.66 -4.51 -9.90
C GLY A 60 4.14 -4.40 -9.76
N VAL A 61 3.68 -4.54 -8.54
CA VAL A 61 2.26 -4.44 -8.19
C VAL A 61 2.08 -3.37 -7.11
N VAL A 62 1.09 -2.52 -7.28
CA VAL A 62 0.63 -1.60 -6.23
C VAL A 62 -0.72 -2.07 -5.72
N ILE A 63 -0.85 -2.26 -4.40
CA ILE A 63 -2.14 -2.44 -3.74
C ILE A 63 -2.56 -1.06 -3.23
N SER A 64 -3.63 -0.52 -3.79
CA SER A 64 -3.99 0.88 -3.60
C SER A 64 -4.53 1.18 -2.21
N ASN A 65 -4.76 2.45 -1.95
CA ASN A 65 -5.58 2.89 -0.84
C ASN A 65 -7.06 2.50 -1.03
N GLY A 66 -7.82 2.50 0.05
CA GLY A 66 -9.26 2.23 0.00
C GLY A 66 -9.95 2.41 1.34
N PRO A 67 -11.29 2.34 1.35
CA PRO A 67 -12.07 2.42 2.58
C PRO A 67 -12.25 1.06 3.24
N GLY A 68 -12.52 1.09 4.55
CA GLY A 68 -13.02 -0.06 5.28
C GLY A 68 -11.97 -0.79 6.10
N ASP A 69 -12.33 -1.99 6.48
CA ASP A 69 -11.52 -2.92 7.26
C ASP A 69 -10.75 -3.84 6.30
N PRO A 70 -9.43 -4.02 6.45
CA PRO A 70 -8.66 -4.93 5.61
C PRO A 70 -9.15 -6.38 5.68
N GLU A 71 -9.74 -6.83 6.80
CA GLU A 71 -10.29 -8.18 6.94
C GLU A 71 -11.45 -8.47 5.97
N ASN A 72 -12.09 -7.43 5.44
CA ASN A 72 -13.14 -7.55 4.42
C ASN A 72 -12.59 -7.68 2.98
N CYS A 73 -11.29 -7.92 2.82
CA CYS A 73 -10.62 -8.09 1.52
C CYS A 73 -9.86 -9.43 1.44
N PRO A 74 -10.48 -10.59 1.75
CA PRO A 74 -9.77 -11.86 1.83
C PRO A 74 -9.15 -12.29 0.49
N GLU A 75 -9.78 -11.96 -0.64
CA GLU A 75 -9.26 -12.24 -1.98
C GLU A 75 -7.97 -11.45 -2.23
N THR A 76 -7.97 -10.15 -1.92
CA THR A 76 -6.77 -9.31 -2.07
C THR A 76 -5.65 -9.76 -1.13
N ILE A 77 -5.97 -10.17 0.10
CA ILE A 77 -4.98 -10.74 1.06
C ILE A 77 -4.36 -12.02 0.49
N SER A 78 -5.16 -12.92 -0.08
CA SER A 78 -4.69 -14.15 -0.72
C SER A 78 -3.76 -13.86 -1.91
N THR A 79 -4.14 -12.90 -2.75
CA THR A 79 -3.32 -12.45 -3.88
C THR A 79 -2.01 -11.80 -3.39
N ALA A 80 -2.07 -10.93 -2.37
CA ALA A 80 -0.89 -10.32 -1.75
C ALA A 80 0.08 -11.35 -1.17
N LYS A 81 -0.42 -12.40 -0.51
CA LYS A 81 0.39 -13.53 -0.04
C LYS A 81 1.12 -14.22 -1.20
N SER A 82 0.44 -14.44 -2.31
CA SER A 82 1.03 -15.03 -3.52
C SER A 82 2.10 -14.12 -4.14
N LEU A 83 1.90 -12.79 -4.16
CA LEU A 83 2.89 -11.81 -4.61
C LEU A 83 4.16 -11.88 -3.75
N ILE A 84 4.02 -11.92 -2.42
CA ILE A 84 5.15 -12.08 -1.49
C ILE A 84 5.89 -13.39 -1.78
N GLN A 85 5.19 -14.52 -1.88
CA GLN A 85 5.79 -15.83 -2.13
C GLN A 85 6.57 -15.87 -3.45
N LYS A 86 6.04 -15.26 -4.51
CA LYS A 86 6.67 -15.17 -5.84
C LYS A 86 7.75 -14.10 -5.95
N ASN A 87 8.01 -13.34 -4.87
CA ASN A 87 8.96 -12.22 -4.84
C ASN A 87 8.72 -11.16 -5.93
N ILE A 88 7.45 -10.88 -6.21
CA ILE A 88 7.06 -9.81 -7.13
C ILE A 88 7.17 -8.47 -6.39
N PRO A 89 7.86 -7.46 -6.95
CA PRO A 89 7.95 -6.16 -6.31
C PRO A 89 6.56 -5.60 -6.01
N THR A 90 6.28 -5.32 -4.74
CA THR A 90 4.94 -4.93 -4.30
C THR A 90 5.00 -3.74 -3.34
N LEU A 91 4.17 -2.73 -3.62
CA LEU A 91 3.94 -1.57 -2.77
C LEU A 91 2.50 -1.58 -2.25
N GLY A 92 2.31 -1.51 -0.94
CA GLY A 92 1.01 -1.29 -0.31
C GLY A 92 0.83 0.16 0.15
N ILE A 93 -0.31 0.79 -0.15
CA ILE A 93 -0.63 2.17 0.29
C ILE A 93 -1.89 2.17 1.14
N CYS A 94 -1.82 2.68 2.35
CA CYS A 94 -2.91 2.85 3.32
C CYS A 94 -3.64 1.52 3.58
N LEU A 95 -4.83 1.27 3.00
CA LEU A 95 -5.50 -0.03 3.06
C LEU A 95 -4.63 -1.14 2.48
N GLY A 96 -3.92 -0.87 1.37
CA GLY A 96 -2.98 -1.81 0.76
C GLY A 96 -1.82 -2.19 1.68
N ALA A 97 -1.37 -1.28 2.55
CA ALA A 97 -0.37 -1.59 3.56
C ALA A 97 -0.90 -2.58 4.62
N GLN A 98 -2.12 -2.39 5.07
CA GLN A 98 -2.80 -3.27 6.02
C GLN A 98 -3.04 -4.67 5.42
N ILE A 99 -3.45 -4.72 4.15
CA ILE A 99 -3.63 -5.97 3.39
C ILE A 99 -2.29 -6.71 3.24
N LEU A 100 -1.22 -6.00 2.89
CA LEU A 100 0.12 -6.61 2.75
C LEU A 100 0.64 -7.14 4.09
N ALA A 101 0.42 -6.41 5.18
CA ALA A 101 0.75 -6.84 6.54
C ALA A 101 -0.03 -8.12 6.92
N ALA A 102 -1.35 -8.13 6.67
CA ALA A 102 -2.20 -9.31 6.92
C ALA A 102 -1.78 -10.52 6.08
N ALA A 103 -1.38 -10.30 4.83
CA ALA A 103 -0.85 -11.35 3.95
C ALA A 103 0.45 -11.96 4.49
N GLY A 104 1.25 -11.19 5.20
CA GLY A 104 2.46 -11.64 5.92
C GLY A 104 2.19 -12.27 7.29
N GLY A 105 0.94 -12.24 7.78
CA GLY A 105 0.54 -12.81 9.07
C GLY A 105 0.39 -11.79 10.20
N ALA A 106 0.63 -10.50 9.96
CA ALA A 106 0.41 -9.46 10.96
C ALA A 106 -1.09 -9.20 11.18
N GLN A 107 -1.42 -8.70 12.36
CA GLN A 107 -2.78 -8.32 12.72
C GLN A 107 -2.98 -6.81 12.52
N THR A 108 -4.22 -6.41 12.31
CA THR A 108 -4.63 -5.01 12.31
C THR A 108 -5.63 -4.73 13.42
N TYR A 109 -5.73 -3.47 13.82
CA TYR A 109 -6.69 -3.06 14.84
C TYR A 109 -7.29 -1.69 14.51
N LYS A 110 -8.48 -1.44 15.03
CA LYS A 110 -9.17 -0.17 14.85
C LYS A 110 -8.69 0.85 15.89
N LEU A 111 -8.20 1.98 15.39
CA LEU A 111 -7.85 3.13 16.25
C LEU A 111 -9.11 3.78 16.84
N LYS A 112 -9.01 4.28 18.06
CA LYS A 112 -10.13 4.97 18.74
C LYS A 112 -10.61 6.21 17.94
N TYR A 113 -9.69 6.99 17.39
CA TYR A 113 -9.99 8.23 16.64
C TYR A 113 -9.54 8.18 15.19
N GLY A 114 -8.55 7.33 14.86
CA GLY A 114 -7.87 7.29 13.57
C GLY A 114 -6.97 8.50 13.31
N HIS A 115 -6.20 8.45 12.23
CA HIS A 115 -5.36 9.56 11.80
C HIS A 115 -6.00 10.24 10.59
N ARG A 116 -6.29 11.54 10.74
CA ARG A 116 -6.85 12.38 9.68
C ARG A 116 -6.15 13.72 9.71
N GLY A 117 -5.40 14.03 8.66
CA GLY A 117 -4.66 15.30 8.54
C GLY A 117 -3.55 15.24 7.51
N GLN A 118 -3.06 16.43 7.15
CA GLN A 118 -1.98 16.61 6.18
C GLN A 118 -0.62 16.92 6.84
N ASN A 119 -0.56 16.84 8.16
CA ASN A 119 0.58 17.26 8.96
C ASN A 119 0.98 16.21 10.01
N LYS A 120 0.89 14.94 9.63
CA LYS A 120 1.24 13.82 10.51
C LYS A 120 2.71 13.45 10.35
N PRO A 121 3.56 13.65 11.38
CA PRO A 121 4.98 13.34 11.26
C PRO A 121 5.23 11.84 11.40
N CYS A 122 5.97 11.28 10.45
CA CYS A 122 6.44 9.89 10.48
C CYS A 122 7.95 9.84 10.39
N VAL A 123 8.58 9.07 11.25
CA VAL A 123 10.02 8.84 11.22
C VAL A 123 10.35 7.57 10.42
N ASN A 124 11.27 7.69 9.47
CA ASN A 124 11.88 6.56 8.81
C ASN A 124 12.99 5.99 9.73
N LEU A 125 12.84 4.74 10.13
CA LEU A 125 13.74 4.11 11.11
C LEU A 125 15.10 3.69 10.50
N ASP A 126 15.24 3.66 9.17
CA ASP A 126 16.52 3.35 8.54
C ASP A 126 17.50 4.52 8.62
N ASN A 127 17.01 5.77 8.57
CA ASN A 127 17.84 6.97 8.49
C ASN A 127 17.49 8.05 9.52
N ASN A 128 16.49 7.81 10.36
CA ASN A 128 15.98 8.75 11.38
C ASN A 128 15.44 10.08 10.81
N GLN A 129 15.12 10.14 9.51
CA GLN A 129 14.50 11.32 8.92
C GLN A 129 13.01 11.35 9.22
N VAL A 130 12.49 12.54 9.53
CA VAL A 130 11.08 12.78 9.76
C VAL A 130 10.45 13.38 8.50
N TYR A 131 9.36 12.76 8.05
CA TYR A 131 8.54 13.23 6.93
C TYR A 131 7.19 13.70 7.45
N VAL A 132 6.71 14.82 6.94
CA VAL A 132 5.33 15.26 7.19
C VAL A 132 4.43 14.60 6.16
N THR A 133 3.48 13.82 6.63
CA THR A 133 2.65 12.95 5.78
C THR A 133 1.17 13.32 5.81
N SER A 134 0.46 12.96 4.74
CA SER A 134 -0.99 13.00 4.70
C SER A 134 -1.56 11.65 5.11
N GLN A 135 -2.52 11.66 6.03
CA GLN A 135 -3.14 10.45 6.54
C GLN A 135 -4.66 10.57 6.59
N ASN A 136 -5.34 9.46 6.29
CA ASN A 136 -6.79 9.33 6.45
C ASN A 136 -7.14 7.85 6.63
N HIS A 137 -6.94 7.34 7.82
CA HIS A 137 -7.22 5.92 8.13
C HIS A 137 -7.76 5.75 9.56
N GLY A 138 -8.57 4.70 9.75
CA GLY A 138 -9.13 4.32 11.04
C GLY A 138 -8.56 3.01 11.59
N TYR A 139 -7.84 2.25 10.77
CA TYR A 139 -7.16 1.01 11.15
C TYR A 139 -5.64 1.19 11.07
N CYS A 140 -4.92 0.38 11.85
CA CYS A 140 -3.47 0.37 11.91
C CYS A 140 -2.95 -1.06 12.05
N ILE A 141 -1.72 -1.30 11.62
CA ILE A 141 -1.03 -2.57 11.82
C ILE A 141 -0.63 -2.67 13.30
N ASN A 142 -0.88 -3.82 13.92
CA ASN A 142 -0.47 -4.07 15.30
C ASN A 142 1.05 -4.33 15.37
N PRO A 143 1.83 -3.45 16.03
CA PRO A 143 3.28 -3.61 16.11
C PRO A 143 3.70 -4.91 16.78
N ASP A 144 2.96 -5.39 17.78
CA ASP A 144 3.27 -6.62 18.53
C ASP A 144 3.18 -7.87 17.64
N SER A 145 2.36 -7.82 16.58
CA SER A 145 2.21 -8.94 15.63
C SER A 145 3.28 -8.98 14.55
N LEU A 146 4.09 -7.95 14.39
CA LEU A 146 5.16 -7.93 13.39
C LEU A 146 6.29 -8.91 13.73
N GLY A 147 6.55 -9.14 15.03
CA GLY A 147 7.60 -10.05 15.48
C GLY A 147 7.44 -11.51 15.02
N ASP A 148 6.23 -11.91 14.65
CA ASP A 148 5.91 -13.24 14.14
C ASP A 148 5.90 -13.31 12.59
N THR A 149 6.32 -12.22 11.92
CA THR A 149 6.34 -12.10 10.46
C THR A 149 7.75 -11.87 9.91
N GLU A 150 7.90 -11.89 8.59
CA GLU A 150 9.14 -11.48 7.91
C GLU A 150 9.15 -9.98 7.56
N PHE A 151 8.30 -9.16 8.20
CA PHE A 151 8.27 -7.71 8.02
C PHE A 151 8.91 -6.98 9.19
N ASP A 152 9.77 -6.02 8.87
CA ASP A 152 10.31 -5.06 9.81
C ASP A 152 9.47 -3.77 9.83
N LEU A 153 9.40 -3.12 11.00
CA LEU A 153 8.88 -1.78 11.12
C LEU A 153 9.83 -0.81 10.39
N TRP A 154 9.29 -0.09 9.41
CA TRP A 154 10.06 0.85 8.58
C TRP A 154 9.76 2.31 8.90
N PHE A 155 8.47 2.67 9.01
CA PHE A 155 8.04 3.99 9.46
C PHE A 155 7.20 3.90 10.72
N SER A 156 7.42 4.85 11.65
CA SER A 156 6.63 4.99 12.87
C SER A 156 6.09 6.42 12.99
N ASN A 157 4.87 6.57 13.47
CA ASN A 157 4.31 7.87 13.81
C ASN A 157 5.10 8.50 14.97
N VAL A 158 5.44 9.77 14.84
CA VAL A 158 6.24 10.46 15.87
C VAL A 158 5.44 10.68 17.15
N ASP A 159 4.11 10.93 17.02
CA ASP A 159 3.25 11.32 18.13
C ASP A 159 2.86 10.11 19.00
N ASP A 160 2.35 9.04 18.39
CA ASP A 160 1.76 7.91 19.12
C ASP A 160 2.41 6.54 18.86
N LYS A 161 3.49 6.51 18.06
CA LYS A 161 4.30 5.32 17.75
C LYS A 161 3.56 4.23 16.99
N THR A 162 2.42 4.54 16.37
CA THR A 162 1.73 3.60 15.48
C THR A 162 2.58 3.24 14.28
N VAL A 163 2.34 2.06 13.70
CA VAL A 163 3.03 1.58 12.49
C VAL A 163 2.59 2.39 11.29
N GLU A 164 3.53 3.06 10.65
CA GLU A 164 3.30 3.90 9.47
C GLU A 164 3.97 3.35 8.20
N GLY A 165 4.76 2.31 8.33
CA GLY A 165 5.33 1.59 7.21
C GLY A 165 6.01 0.31 7.64
N ILE A 166 5.99 -0.67 6.76
CA ILE A 166 6.67 -1.95 6.91
C ILE A 166 7.47 -2.29 5.67
N LYS A 167 8.54 -3.05 5.83
CA LYS A 167 9.34 -3.60 4.73
C LYS A 167 9.65 -5.06 4.99
N HIS A 168 9.59 -5.88 3.97
CA HIS A 168 9.94 -7.29 4.07
C HIS A 168 11.46 -7.44 4.12
N GLN A 169 11.97 -8.28 5.04
CA GLN A 169 13.40 -8.48 5.30
C GLN A 169 14.19 -8.96 4.07
N ASN A 170 13.61 -9.84 3.26
CA ASN A 170 14.30 -10.54 2.19
C ASN A 170 13.66 -10.39 0.80
N LYS A 171 12.50 -9.72 0.69
CA LYS A 171 11.74 -9.62 -0.57
C LYS A 171 11.44 -8.18 -0.92
N LYS A 172 11.14 -7.93 -2.18
CA LYS A 172 10.84 -6.60 -2.70
C LYS A 172 9.40 -6.17 -2.36
N CYS A 173 9.03 -6.21 -1.08
CA CYS A 173 7.70 -5.85 -0.59
C CYS A 173 7.83 -4.77 0.48
N ILE A 174 7.23 -3.62 0.23
CA ILE A 174 7.18 -2.49 1.15
C ILE A 174 5.76 -1.93 1.23
N ALA A 175 5.45 -1.29 2.33
CA ALA A 175 4.15 -0.64 2.47
C ALA A 175 4.22 0.59 3.38
N VAL A 176 3.36 1.57 3.09
CA VAL A 176 3.20 2.78 3.88
C VAL A 176 1.73 3.01 4.24
N GLN A 177 1.47 3.37 5.49
CA GLN A 177 0.13 3.63 5.99
C GLN A 177 -0.39 5.00 5.55
N PHE A 178 0.51 5.97 5.41
CA PHE A 178 0.21 7.31 4.90
C PHE A 178 0.03 7.32 3.38
N HIS A 179 -0.36 8.47 2.83
CA HIS A 179 -0.62 8.68 1.41
C HIS A 179 0.56 9.42 0.74
N PRO A 180 1.54 8.71 0.16
CA PRO A 180 2.68 9.34 -0.52
C PRO A 180 2.27 10.04 -1.81
N GLU A 181 1.13 9.65 -2.39
CA GLU A 181 0.55 10.26 -3.58
C GLU A 181 -0.14 11.60 -3.32
N ALA A 182 -0.34 11.96 -2.04
CA ALA A 182 -0.96 13.22 -1.69
C ALA A 182 0.03 14.35 -1.85
N SER A 183 -0.43 15.44 -2.46
CA SER A 183 0.34 16.68 -2.64
C SER A 183 -0.30 17.79 -1.81
N PRO A 184 -0.17 17.76 -0.47
CA PRO A 184 -0.81 18.74 0.40
C PRO A 184 -0.15 20.12 0.34
N GLY A 185 1.02 20.25 -0.35
CA GLY A 185 1.83 21.45 -0.45
C GLY A 185 2.33 21.99 0.91
N PRO A 186 3.27 22.96 0.94
CA PRO A 186 4.07 23.41 -0.20
C PRO A 186 5.15 22.40 -0.62
N TYR A 187 5.33 21.30 0.14
CA TYR A 187 6.28 20.23 -0.13
C TYR A 187 5.57 18.90 -0.18
N ASP A 188 5.83 18.13 -1.23
CA ASP A 188 5.35 16.75 -1.34
C ASP A 188 6.22 15.81 -0.50
N CYS A 189 5.63 14.72 -0.03
CA CYS A 189 6.36 13.68 0.66
C CYS A 189 7.17 12.86 -0.36
N LYS A 190 8.44 13.24 -0.56
CA LYS A 190 9.38 12.52 -1.44
C LYS A 190 10.37 11.73 -0.56
N PHE A 191 10.32 10.41 -0.62
CA PHE A 191 11.23 9.51 0.08
C PHE A 191 11.67 8.36 -0.84
#